data_270fb56910bcf955a94757524c9ebaee
#
_entry.id   270fb56910bcf955a94757524c9ebaee
#
_cell.length_a   1.000
_cell.length_b   1.000
_cell.length_c   1.000
_cell.angle_alpha   90.00
_cell.angle_beta   90.00
_cell.angle_gamma   90.00
#
_symmetry.space_group_name_H-M   'P 1'
#
loop_
_entity.id
_entity.type
_entity.pdbx_description
1 polymer ?
#
loop_
_entity_poly.entity_id
_entity_poly.type
_entity_poly.pdbx_seq_one_letter_code
_entity_poly.pdbx_strand_id
1 'polypeptide(L)'
;MTTPVVVRNLTKTFYDEGRGEVQAVDGVSFECGAGEIFGLLGANGAGKTTTLRILATILKPSSGSASVMGHDVLTEPEAVRASLGFSSSTTALYPRLTARETLDFFARINGCPKARARERVERLIERFGIQEYADARVDKLSQGMKQKVAIARTVVHDPPVLIFDEPTVGLDVLNALEMQQMIAEFRAEGKAIIFSTHIMSEAEKLCDRIAIIHRGKIHACDTLAGLRAATGQHYLEDIFVRVVRDSAAETHPQVLAPATS
;
A
#
# COMPACT_ATOMS: atom_id res chain seq x y z
N MET A 1 -12.44 19.90 4.79
CA MET A 1 -11.44 19.23 3.93
C MET A 1 -11.89 17.79 3.73
N THR A 2 -11.91 17.29 2.51
CA THR A 2 -12.30 15.89 2.23
C THR A 2 -11.17 14.95 2.64
N THR A 3 -11.49 13.85 3.31
CA THR A 3 -10.52 12.79 3.65
C THR A 3 -10.02 12.14 2.34
N PRO A 4 -8.71 12.12 2.07
CA PRO A 4 -8.16 11.63 0.80
C PRO A 4 -8.53 10.19 0.45
N VAL A 5 -8.56 9.29 1.43
CA VAL A 5 -8.97 7.90 1.21
C VAL A 5 -10.00 7.49 2.24
N VAL A 6 -11.12 6.94 1.78
CA VAL A 6 -12.19 6.42 2.63
C VAL A 6 -12.59 5.03 2.15
N VAL A 7 -12.61 4.06 3.05
CA VAL A 7 -13.03 2.67 2.80
C VAL A 7 -14.13 2.30 3.80
N ARG A 8 -15.24 1.76 3.31
CA ARG A 8 -16.42 1.42 4.14
C ARG A 8 -16.91 0.01 3.82
N ASN A 9 -16.84 -0.88 4.80
CA ASN A 9 -17.34 -2.26 4.75
C ASN A 9 -16.92 -2.99 3.47
N LEU A 10 -15.68 -2.75 3.01
CA LEU A 10 -15.18 -3.28 1.75
C LEU A 10 -15.07 -4.80 1.83
N THR A 11 -15.62 -5.48 0.83
CA THR A 11 -15.60 -6.94 0.75
C THR A 11 -15.14 -7.40 -0.63
N LYS A 12 -14.33 -8.47 -0.66
CA LYS A 12 -13.95 -9.14 -1.90
C LYS A 12 -13.92 -10.64 -1.74
N THR A 13 -14.75 -11.31 -2.52
CA THR A 13 -14.79 -12.76 -2.64
C THR A 13 -14.27 -13.17 -4.01
N PHE A 14 -13.47 -14.21 -4.06
CA PHE A 14 -13.03 -14.90 -5.28
C PHE A 14 -13.64 -16.31 -5.29
N TYR A 15 -13.82 -16.85 -6.47
CA TYR A 15 -14.17 -18.25 -6.64
C TYR A 15 -12.93 -19.03 -7.07
N ASP A 16 -12.55 -20.02 -6.29
CA ASP A 16 -11.44 -20.93 -6.55
C ASP A 16 -12.02 -22.33 -6.84
N GLU A 17 -11.61 -22.96 -7.95
CA GLU A 17 -12.16 -24.25 -8.38
C GLU A 17 -11.94 -25.37 -7.34
N GLY A 18 -10.88 -25.28 -6.53
CA GLY A 18 -10.56 -26.30 -5.51
C GLY A 18 -11.06 -25.99 -4.12
N ARG A 19 -11.29 -24.70 -3.78
CA ARG A 19 -11.62 -24.23 -2.42
C ARG A 19 -13.01 -23.59 -2.33
N GLY A 20 -13.73 -23.43 -3.46
CA GLY A 20 -14.99 -22.72 -3.50
C GLY A 20 -14.83 -21.20 -3.33
N GLU A 21 -15.75 -20.59 -2.61
CA GLU A 21 -15.68 -19.15 -2.31
C GLU A 21 -14.59 -18.83 -1.29
N VAL A 22 -13.67 -17.97 -1.66
CA VAL A 22 -12.59 -17.44 -0.80
C VAL A 22 -12.80 -15.96 -0.56
N GLN A 23 -13.14 -15.59 0.65
CA GLN A 23 -13.32 -14.22 1.07
C GLN A 23 -11.97 -13.59 1.41
N ALA A 24 -11.38 -12.86 0.46
CA ALA A 24 -10.05 -12.26 0.62
C ALA A 24 -10.07 -10.93 1.38
N VAL A 25 -11.21 -10.22 1.36
CA VAL A 25 -11.47 -8.99 2.14
C VAL A 25 -12.88 -9.10 2.69
N ASP A 26 -13.04 -8.84 3.99
CA ASP A 26 -14.28 -9.07 4.73
C ASP A 26 -14.62 -7.88 5.63
N GLY A 27 -15.41 -6.93 5.10
CA GLY A 27 -15.91 -5.79 5.84
C GLY A 27 -14.83 -4.77 6.26
N VAL A 28 -13.73 -4.64 5.50
CA VAL A 28 -12.65 -3.71 5.81
C VAL A 28 -13.12 -2.26 5.76
N SER A 29 -12.84 -1.51 6.81
CA SER A 29 -13.15 -0.07 6.91
C SER A 29 -11.98 0.70 7.51
N PHE A 30 -11.56 1.78 6.86
CA PHE A 30 -10.55 2.72 7.35
C PHE A 30 -10.58 4.02 6.56
N GLU A 31 -9.87 5.01 7.08
CA GLU A 31 -9.63 6.29 6.41
C GLU A 31 -8.14 6.63 6.49
N CYS A 32 -7.63 7.36 5.48
CA CYS A 32 -6.30 7.93 5.50
C CYS A 32 -6.36 9.42 5.20
N GLY A 33 -5.74 10.22 6.06
CA GLY A 33 -5.67 11.67 5.97
C GLY A 33 -4.55 12.19 5.07
N ALA A 34 -4.58 13.49 4.75
CA ALA A 34 -3.47 14.17 4.09
C ALA A 34 -2.27 14.29 5.05
N GLY A 35 -1.05 14.06 4.56
CA GLY A 35 0.16 14.06 5.38
C GLY A 35 0.22 12.91 6.38
N GLU A 36 -0.50 11.82 6.13
CA GLU A 36 -0.54 10.62 6.97
C GLU A 36 0.06 9.42 6.22
N ILE A 37 0.86 8.61 6.92
CA ILE A 37 1.22 7.26 6.49
C ILE A 37 0.35 6.26 7.26
N PHE A 38 -0.64 5.70 6.58
CA PHE A 38 -1.50 4.66 7.10
C PHE A 38 -0.92 3.29 6.78
N GLY A 39 -0.51 2.54 7.81
CA GLY A 39 0.06 1.21 7.69
C GLY A 39 -1.01 0.11 7.64
N LEU A 40 -0.97 -0.74 6.62
CA LEU A 40 -1.76 -1.96 6.56
C LEU A 40 -0.83 -3.16 6.86
N LEU A 41 -0.79 -3.59 8.13
CA LEU A 41 0.10 -4.61 8.65
C LEU A 41 -0.59 -5.97 8.71
N GLY A 42 0.03 -7.00 8.15
CA GLY A 42 -0.52 -8.36 8.21
C GLY A 42 0.35 -9.38 7.49
N ALA A 43 0.15 -10.65 7.78
CA ALA A 43 0.83 -11.75 7.10
C ALA A 43 0.48 -11.81 5.60
N ASN A 44 1.25 -12.61 4.86
CA ASN A 44 0.93 -12.88 3.45
C ASN A 44 -0.43 -13.60 3.35
N GLY A 45 -1.26 -13.18 2.38
CA GLY A 45 -2.63 -13.68 2.25
C GLY A 45 -3.66 -13.04 3.20
N ALA A 46 -3.28 -12.07 4.05
CA ALA A 46 -4.20 -11.41 4.97
C ALA A 46 -5.25 -10.50 4.30
N GLY A 47 -5.13 -10.22 3.00
CA GLY A 47 -6.04 -9.34 2.24
C GLY A 47 -5.48 -7.97 1.89
N LYS A 48 -4.23 -7.63 2.31
CA LYS A 48 -3.59 -6.32 2.05
C LYS A 48 -3.61 -5.94 0.58
N THR A 49 -2.89 -6.70 -0.26
CA THR A 49 -2.78 -6.46 -1.71
C THR A 49 -4.14 -6.41 -2.40
N THR A 50 -5.10 -7.24 -1.99
CA THR A 50 -6.47 -7.22 -2.54
C THR A 50 -7.15 -5.90 -2.24
N THR A 51 -7.10 -5.42 -1.01
CA THR A 51 -7.65 -4.13 -0.59
C THR A 51 -7.01 -2.98 -1.39
N LEU A 52 -5.67 -2.97 -1.51
CA LEU A 52 -4.94 -1.94 -2.24
C LEU A 52 -5.24 -1.94 -3.74
N ARG A 53 -5.40 -3.12 -4.35
CA ARG A 53 -5.78 -3.24 -5.77
C ARG A 53 -7.21 -2.77 -6.04
N ILE A 54 -8.12 -2.87 -5.07
CA ILE A 54 -9.46 -2.28 -5.20
C ILE A 54 -9.36 -0.76 -5.18
N LEU A 55 -8.61 -0.17 -4.24
CA LEU A 55 -8.36 1.27 -4.19
C LEU A 55 -7.71 1.79 -5.47
N ALA A 56 -6.80 1.02 -6.05
CA ALA A 56 -6.15 1.34 -7.32
C ALA A 56 -7.02 1.05 -8.56
N THR A 57 -8.30 0.71 -8.39
CA THR A 57 -9.25 0.38 -9.47
C THR A 57 -8.84 -0.81 -10.35
N ILE A 58 -7.89 -1.64 -9.89
CA ILE A 58 -7.42 -2.84 -10.60
C ILE A 58 -8.40 -4.01 -10.39
N LEU A 59 -9.04 -4.05 -9.21
CA LEU A 59 -10.04 -5.05 -8.84
C LEU A 59 -11.35 -4.35 -8.45
N LYS A 60 -12.47 -4.94 -8.83
CA LYS A 60 -13.79 -4.50 -8.35
C LYS A 60 -14.10 -5.17 -7.00
N PRO A 61 -14.61 -4.42 -6.01
CA PRO A 61 -15.12 -5.03 -4.79
C PRO A 61 -16.34 -5.91 -5.06
N SER A 62 -16.62 -6.85 -4.17
CA SER A 62 -17.87 -7.62 -4.18
C SER A 62 -19.02 -6.86 -3.50
N SER A 63 -18.69 -6.08 -2.43
CA SER A 63 -19.61 -5.16 -1.75
C SER A 63 -18.83 -4.10 -0.97
N GLY A 64 -19.55 -3.16 -0.36
CA GLY A 64 -18.97 -1.99 0.30
C GLY A 64 -18.61 -0.89 -0.67
N SER A 65 -17.88 0.12 -0.19
CA SER A 65 -17.46 1.27 -1.00
C SER A 65 -16.04 1.71 -0.65
N ALA A 66 -15.38 2.33 -1.63
CA ALA A 66 -14.10 3.00 -1.41
C ALA A 66 -14.03 4.25 -2.30
N SER A 67 -13.42 5.30 -1.79
CA SER A 67 -13.19 6.53 -2.54
C SER A 67 -11.78 7.08 -2.34
N VAL A 68 -11.27 7.74 -3.38
CA VAL A 68 -9.98 8.43 -3.38
C VAL A 68 -10.23 9.88 -3.84
N MET A 69 -9.82 10.85 -3.02
CA MET A 69 -10.08 12.28 -3.25
C MET A 69 -11.56 12.59 -3.50
N GLY A 70 -12.47 11.81 -2.87
CA GLY A 70 -13.92 11.94 -3.04
C GLY A 70 -14.50 11.19 -4.25
N HIS A 71 -13.67 10.62 -5.13
CA HIS A 71 -14.10 9.85 -6.30
C HIS A 71 -14.27 8.37 -5.95
N ASP A 72 -15.41 7.80 -6.30
CA ASP A 72 -15.72 6.39 -6.05
C ASP A 72 -14.94 5.46 -7.00
N VAL A 73 -14.34 4.39 -6.46
CA VAL A 73 -13.48 3.46 -7.21
C VAL A 73 -14.20 2.68 -8.30
N LEU A 74 -15.54 2.54 -8.22
CA LEU A 74 -16.34 1.80 -9.20
C LEU A 74 -16.90 2.72 -10.30
N THR A 75 -17.44 3.88 -9.91
CA THR A 75 -18.17 4.77 -10.80
C THR A 75 -17.29 5.84 -11.44
N GLU A 76 -16.16 6.20 -10.80
CA GLU A 76 -15.24 7.24 -11.26
C GLU A 76 -13.77 6.76 -11.34
N PRO A 77 -13.48 5.57 -11.91
CA PRO A 77 -12.15 4.97 -11.84
C PRO A 77 -11.06 5.80 -12.54
N GLU A 78 -11.41 6.62 -13.52
CA GLU A 78 -10.44 7.51 -14.21
C GLU A 78 -9.99 8.66 -13.31
N ALA A 79 -10.91 9.28 -12.58
CA ALA A 79 -10.59 10.34 -11.62
C ALA A 79 -9.78 9.79 -10.44
N VAL A 80 -10.09 8.57 -9.97
CA VAL A 80 -9.30 7.86 -8.98
C VAL A 80 -7.87 7.66 -9.47
N ARG A 81 -7.67 7.11 -10.69
CA ARG A 81 -6.33 6.88 -11.24
C ARG A 81 -5.54 8.17 -11.47
N ALA A 82 -6.20 9.26 -11.82
CA ALA A 82 -5.55 10.58 -11.96
C ALA A 82 -5.05 11.13 -10.60
N SER A 83 -5.68 10.71 -9.50
CA SER A 83 -5.38 11.18 -8.14
C SER A 83 -4.51 10.20 -7.33
N LEU A 84 -4.16 9.04 -7.91
CA LEU A 84 -3.51 7.95 -7.20
C LEU A 84 -2.23 7.48 -7.89
N GLY A 85 -1.15 7.37 -7.12
CA GLY A 85 0.04 6.61 -7.50
C GLY A 85 0.04 5.23 -6.83
N PHE A 86 0.16 4.15 -7.62
CA PHE A 86 0.22 2.79 -7.10
C PHE A 86 1.54 2.11 -7.46
N SER A 87 2.25 1.62 -6.45
CA SER A 87 3.45 0.79 -6.58
C SER A 87 3.28 -0.52 -5.83
N SER A 88 3.57 -1.63 -6.48
CA SER A 88 3.60 -2.97 -5.88
C SER A 88 4.91 -3.65 -6.23
N SER A 89 5.42 -4.49 -5.33
CA SER A 89 6.62 -5.30 -5.55
C SER A 89 6.53 -6.19 -6.81
N THR A 90 5.32 -6.53 -7.26
CA THR A 90 5.05 -7.31 -8.46
C THR A 90 4.88 -6.48 -9.73
N THR A 91 4.86 -5.14 -9.62
CA THR A 91 4.64 -4.28 -10.79
C THR A 91 5.91 -4.19 -11.64
N ALA A 92 5.93 -4.94 -12.72
CA ALA A 92 7.06 -4.97 -13.64
C ALA A 92 7.26 -3.62 -14.36
N LEU A 93 8.50 -3.23 -14.52
CA LEU A 93 8.91 -2.19 -15.47
C LEU A 93 9.08 -2.81 -16.87
N TYR A 94 8.98 -1.99 -17.90
CA TYR A 94 9.22 -2.44 -19.28
C TYR A 94 10.73 -2.68 -19.51
N PRO A 95 11.19 -3.94 -19.70
CA PRO A 95 12.61 -4.26 -19.70
C PRO A 95 13.41 -3.57 -20.82
N ARG A 96 12.74 -3.26 -21.94
CA ARG A 96 13.37 -2.66 -23.14
C ARG A 96 13.45 -1.15 -23.11
N LEU A 97 12.67 -0.50 -22.25
CA LEU A 97 12.73 0.95 -22.07
C LEU A 97 13.91 1.34 -21.16
N THR A 98 14.44 2.52 -21.35
CA THR A 98 15.35 3.15 -20.39
C THR A 98 14.56 3.67 -19.18
N ALA A 99 15.25 4.02 -18.09
CA ALA A 99 14.61 4.66 -16.95
C ALA A 99 13.91 5.96 -17.36
N ARG A 100 14.57 6.81 -18.15
CA ARG A 100 14.04 8.05 -18.70
C ARG A 100 12.81 7.83 -19.56
N GLU A 101 12.88 6.90 -20.52
CA GLU A 101 11.74 6.55 -21.39
C GLU A 101 10.54 6.03 -20.59
N THR A 102 10.81 5.24 -19.53
CA THR A 102 9.77 4.76 -18.62
C THR A 102 9.06 5.92 -17.95
N LEU A 103 9.79 6.89 -17.38
CA LEU A 103 9.20 8.05 -16.72
C LEU A 103 8.43 8.94 -17.71
N ASP A 104 9.00 9.22 -18.90
CA ASP A 104 8.33 10.02 -19.93
C ASP A 104 7.03 9.37 -20.42
N PHE A 105 7.05 8.05 -20.65
CA PHE A 105 5.88 7.27 -21.03
C PHE A 105 4.77 7.41 -19.98
N PHE A 106 5.09 7.17 -18.70
CA PHE A 106 4.11 7.24 -17.63
C PHE A 106 3.63 8.68 -17.34
N ALA A 107 4.49 9.69 -17.49
CA ALA A 107 4.05 11.09 -17.42
C ALA A 107 2.97 11.39 -18.48
N ARG A 108 3.19 10.95 -19.71
CA ARG A 108 2.28 11.21 -20.83
C ARG A 108 0.97 10.46 -20.74
N ILE A 109 0.97 9.18 -20.36
CA ILE A 109 -0.28 8.42 -20.23
C ILE A 109 -1.15 8.93 -19.08
N ASN A 110 -0.54 9.58 -18.07
CA ASN A 110 -1.25 10.26 -16.99
C ASN A 110 -1.59 11.73 -17.34
N GLY A 111 -1.60 12.09 -18.63
CA GLY A 111 -2.09 13.37 -19.11
C GLY A 111 -1.13 14.56 -18.96
N CYS A 112 0.15 14.32 -18.60
CA CYS A 112 1.12 15.41 -18.50
C CYS A 112 1.48 15.95 -19.91
N PRO A 113 1.30 17.25 -20.19
CA PRO A 113 1.70 17.83 -21.47
C PRO A 113 3.20 17.63 -21.74
N LYS A 114 3.57 17.34 -23.01
CA LYS A 114 4.94 16.96 -23.41
C LYS A 114 6.05 17.87 -22.85
N ALA A 115 5.85 19.19 -22.87
CA ALA A 115 6.83 20.14 -22.35
C ALA A 115 7.03 19.99 -20.83
N ARG A 116 5.94 19.86 -20.08
CA ARG A 116 5.98 19.64 -18.61
C ARG A 116 6.47 18.24 -18.25
N ALA A 117 6.13 17.22 -19.05
CA ALA A 117 6.60 15.86 -18.84
C ALA A 117 8.12 15.79 -18.79
N ARG A 118 8.80 16.42 -19.78
CA ARG A 118 10.26 16.44 -19.84
C ARG A 118 10.90 17.08 -18.60
N GLU A 119 10.44 18.29 -18.24
CA GLU A 119 10.95 18.98 -17.05
C GLU A 119 10.75 18.17 -15.77
N ARG A 120 9.58 17.52 -15.66
CA ARG A 120 9.24 16.69 -14.50
C ARG A 120 10.08 15.43 -14.42
N VAL A 121 10.31 14.77 -15.56
CA VAL A 121 11.18 13.60 -15.66
C VAL A 121 12.60 13.93 -15.21
N GLU A 122 13.19 15.06 -15.67
CA GLU A 122 14.53 15.48 -15.25
C GLU A 122 14.59 15.73 -13.73
N ARG A 123 13.60 16.43 -13.18
CA ARG A 123 13.52 16.65 -11.71
C ARG A 123 13.43 15.34 -10.92
N LEU A 124 12.68 14.35 -11.42
CA LEU A 124 12.58 13.06 -10.75
C LEU A 124 13.87 12.24 -10.88
N ILE A 125 14.53 12.30 -12.04
CA ILE A 125 15.85 11.68 -12.24
C ILE A 125 16.85 12.23 -11.23
N GLU A 126 16.88 13.55 -11.02
CA GLU A 126 17.73 14.19 -10.02
C GLU A 126 17.33 13.79 -8.59
N ARG A 127 16.06 13.93 -8.23
CA ARG A 127 15.54 13.63 -6.90
C ARG A 127 15.81 12.20 -6.44
N PHE A 128 15.69 11.23 -7.36
CA PHE A 128 15.87 9.80 -7.06
C PHE A 128 17.31 9.29 -7.27
N GLY A 129 18.25 10.17 -7.65
CA GLY A 129 19.62 9.78 -7.91
C GLY A 129 19.76 8.80 -9.08
N ILE A 130 18.97 9.00 -10.14
CA ILE A 130 18.89 8.10 -11.32
C ILE A 130 19.85 8.55 -12.43
N GLN A 131 20.53 9.69 -12.30
CA GLN A 131 21.27 10.37 -13.39
C GLN A 131 22.25 9.44 -14.12
N GLU A 132 23.03 8.66 -13.38
CA GLU A 132 24.09 7.80 -13.96
C GLU A 132 23.54 6.67 -14.84
N TYR A 133 22.29 6.26 -14.60
CA TYR A 133 21.64 5.16 -15.34
C TYR A 133 20.30 5.54 -15.98
N ALA A 134 20.02 6.83 -16.09
CA ALA A 134 18.77 7.32 -16.68
C ALA A 134 18.52 6.80 -18.10
N ASP A 135 19.59 6.68 -18.88
CA ASP A 135 19.56 6.24 -20.28
C ASP A 135 19.96 4.75 -20.43
N ALA A 136 20.16 4.02 -19.32
CA ALA A 136 20.33 2.59 -19.32
C ALA A 136 18.97 1.88 -19.38
N ARG A 137 18.91 0.75 -20.10
CA ARG A 137 17.70 -0.08 -20.19
C ARG A 137 17.40 -0.73 -18.85
N VAL A 138 16.11 -0.82 -18.51
CA VAL A 138 15.63 -1.40 -17.26
C VAL A 138 16.12 -2.83 -17.03
N ASP A 139 16.26 -3.65 -18.09
CA ASP A 139 16.80 -5.02 -17.96
C ASP A 139 18.24 -5.08 -17.45
N LYS A 140 19.00 -3.99 -17.57
CA LYS A 140 20.40 -3.88 -17.13
C LYS A 140 20.55 -3.31 -15.70
N LEU A 141 19.47 -2.84 -15.09
CA LEU A 141 19.49 -2.23 -13.77
C LEU A 141 19.51 -3.29 -12.66
N SER A 142 20.16 -2.95 -11.55
CA SER A 142 20.05 -3.72 -10.31
C SER A 142 18.64 -3.67 -9.73
N GLN A 143 18.32 -4.53 -8.76
CA GLN A 143 17.00 -4.53 -8.12
C GLN A 143 16.70 -3.18 -7.44
N GLY A 144 17.66 -2.61 -6.69
CA GLY A 144 17.50 -1.30 -6.06
C GLY A 144 17.30 -0.18 -7.07
N MET A 145 18.07 -0.15 -8.18
CA MET A 145 17.88 0.82 -9.26
C MET A 145 16.49 0.70 -9.90
N LYS A 146 16.03 -0.53 -10.17
CA LYS A 146 14.66 -0.78 -10.68
C LYS A 146 13.60 -0.25 -9.72
N GLN A 147 13.81 -0.42 -8.42
CA GLN A 147 12.86 0.04 -7.43
C GLN A 147 12.78 1.58 -7.39
N LYS A 148 13.93 2.29 -7.46
CA LYS A 148 13.95 3.77 -7.58
C LYS A 148 13.18 4.24 -8.81
N VAL A 149 13.37 3.59 -9.96
CA VAL A 149 12.61 3.90 -11.19
C VAL A 149 11.12 3.60 -11.02
N ALA A 150 10.74 2.50 -10.35
CA ALA A 150 9.35 2.15 -10.10
C ALA A 150 8.63 3.19 -9.24
N ILE A 151 9.29 3.73 -8.20
CA ILE A 151 8.71 4.80 -7.39
C ILE A 151 8.66 6.11 -8.16
N ALA A 152 9.74 6.51 -8.82
CA ALA A 152 9.76 7.72 -9.64
C ALA A 152 8.61 7.69 -10.67
N ARG A 153 8.36 6.54 -11.29
CA ARG A 153 7.20 6.31 -12.16
C ARG A 153 5.87 6.52 -11.44
N THR A 154 5.74 6.01 -10.21
CA THR A 154 4.50 6.09 -9.43
C THR A 154 4.11 7.53 -9.11
N VAL A 155 5.09 8.40 -8.91
CA VAL A 155 4.88 9.81 -8.54
C VAL A 155 5.00 10.78 -9.72
N VAL A 156 5.20 10.28 -10.93
CA VAL A 156 5.50 11.13 -12.10
C VAL A 156 4.39 12.13 -12.44
N HIS A 157 3.13 11.82 -12.17
CA HIS A 157 1.97 12.71 -12.38
C HIS A 157 1.57 13.52 -11.13
N ASP A 158 2.37 13.42 -10.03
CA ASP A 158 2.21 14.11 -8.75
C ASP A 158 0.86 13.87 -8.05
N PRO A 159 0.48 12.64 -7.89
CA PRO A 159 -0.79 12.34 -7.27
C PRO A 159 -0.81 12.75 -5.80
N PRO A 160 -1.96 13.21 -5.26
CA PRO A 160 -2.12 13.51 -3.83
C PRO A 160 -2.15 12.26 -2.94
N VAL A 161 -2.45 11.10 -3.51
CA VAL A 161 -2.52 9.82 -2.78
C VAL A 161 -1.50 8.84 -3.35
N LEU A 162 -0.75 8.17 -2.48
CA LEU A 162 0.24 7.15 -2.84
C LEU A 162 -0.09 5.84 -2.14
N ILE A 163 -0.01 4.75 -2.87
CA ILE A 163 -0.11 3.39 -2.33
C ILE A 163 1.17 2.63 -2.62
N PHE A 164 1.81 2.14 -1.57
CA PHE A 164 2.99 1.29 -1.63
C PHE A 164 2.66 -0.10 -1.06
N ASP A 165 2.59 -1.09 -1.95
CA ASP A 165 2.30 -2.48 -1.59
C ASP A 165 3.60 -3.27 -1.47
N GLU A 166 4.05 -3.47 -0.24
CA GLU A 166 5.30 -4.16 0.14
C GLU A 166 6.55 -3.62 -0.61
N PRO A 167 6.83 -2.32 -0.57
CA PRO A 167 7.82 -1.69 -1.45
C PRO A 167 9.28 -2.06 -1.14
N THR A 168 9.55 -2.59 0.03
CA THR A 168 10.91 -2.93 0.52
C THR A 168 11.26 -4.40 0.35
N VAL A 169 10.29 -5.23 -0.04
CA VAL A 169 10.50 -6.67 -0.22
C VAL A 169 11.56 -6.94 -1.29
N GLY A 170 12.56 -7.75 -0.92
CA GLY A 170 13.66 -8.13 -1.81
C GLY A 170 14.77 -7.08 -1.94
N LEU A 171 14.70 -5.99 -1.17
CA LEU A 171 15.79 -5.02 -1.06
C LEU A 171 16.75 -5.39 0.08
N ASP A 172 18.02 -5.04 -0.09
CA ASP A 172 18.96 -5.01 1.02
C ASP A 172 18.64 -3.88 2.00
N VAL A 173 19.27 -3.90 3.17
CA VAL A 173 18.99 -2.98 4.27
C VAL A 173 19.15 -1.51 3.87
N LEU A 174 20.20 -1.16 3.11
CA LEU A 174 20.45 0.24 2.74
C LEU A 174 19.41 0.75 1.76
N ASN A 175 19.08 -0.04 0.73
CA ASN A 175 18.04 0.30 -0.25
C ASN A 175 16.66 0.38 0.42
N ALA A 176 16.35 -0.49 1.39
CA ALA A 176 15.11 -0.43 2.16
C ALA A 176 15.01 0.85 3.00
N LEU A 177 16.10 1.27 3.65
CA LEU A 177 16.14 2.53 4.42
C LEU A 177 15.99 3.76 3.52
N GLU A 178 16.66 3.81 2.37
CA GLU A 178 16.47 4.89 1.39
C GLU A 178 15.01 4.98 0.93
N MET A 179 14.38 3.82 0.69
CA MET A 179 12.97 3.72 0.32
C MET A 179 12.07 4.31 1.40
N GLN A 180 12.28 3.92 2.66
CA GLN A 180 11.52 4.41 3.80
C GLN A 180 11.66 5.93 3.95
N GLN A 181 12.87 6.47 3.74
CA GLN A 181 13.09 7.90 3.77
C GLN A 181 12.34 8.65 2.67
N MET A 182 12.36 8.14 1.43
CA MET A 182 11.59 8.72 0.33
C MET A 182 10.08 8.75 0.61
N ILE A 183 9.54 7.68 1.22
CA ILE A 183 8.13 7.63 1.61
C ILE A 183 7.83 8.69 2.69
N ALA A 184 8.71 8.84 3.67
CA ALA A 184 8.56 9.87 4.71
C ALA A 184 8.61 11.31 4.13
N GLU A 185 9.43 11.55 3.10
CA GLU A 185 9.47 12.84 2.38
C GLU A 185 8.13 13.15 1.71
N PHE A 186 7.50 12.18 1.04
CA PHE A 186 6.17 12.37 0.43
C PHE A 186 5.09 12.70 1.47
N ARG A 187 5.18 12.10 2.67
CA ARG A 187 4.32 12.49 3.79
C ARG A 187 4.53 13.94 4.19
N ALA A 188 5.79 14.38 4.30
CA ALA A 188 6.13 15.76 4.63
C ALA A 188 5.64 16.77 3.57
N GLU A 189 5.51 16.34 2.31
CA GLU A 189 4.88 17.11 1.22
C GLU A 189 3.34 17.16 1.32
N GLY A 190 2.74 16.53 2.33
CA GLY A 190 1.29 16.52 2.55
C GLY A 190 0.53 15.44 1.81
N LYS A 191 1.20 14.48 1.16
CA LYS A 191 0.53 13.37 0.48
C LYS A 191 -0.08 12.39 1.48
N ALA A 192 -1.24 11.83 1.13
CA ALA A 192 -1.82 10.70 1.86
C ALA A 192 -1.16 9.41 1.37
N ILE A 193 -0.68 8.58 2.30
CA ILE A 193 0.11 7.39 1.94
C ILE A 193 -0.50 6.17 2.60
N ILE A 194 -0.80 5.13 1.80
CA ILE A 194 -1.12 3.80 2.32
C ILE A 194 0.10 2.91 2.07
N PHE A 195 0.62 2.36 3.14
CA PHE A 195 1.81 1.53 3.15
C PHE A 195 1.48 0.13 3.66
N SER A 196 1.60 -0.90 2.81
CA SER A 196 1.44 -2.28 3.28
C SER A 196 2.78 -2.92 3.57
N THR A 197 2.84 -3.67 4.63
CA THR A 197 4.01 -4.47 5.01
C THR A 197 3.61 -5.67 5.87
N HIS A 198 4.47 -6.67 5.92
CA HIS A 198 4.44 -7.73 6.93
C HIS A 198 5.61 -7.61 7.92
N ILE A 199 6.43 -6.55 7.79
CA ILE A 199 7.62 -6.28 8.61
C ILE A 199 7.25 -5.26 9.69
N MET A 200 7.18 -5.70 10.95
CA MET A 200 6.74 -4.89 12.08
C MET A 200 7.60 -3.65 12.29
N SER A 201 8.92 -3.79 12.20
CA SER A 201 9.87 -2.68 12.39
C SER A 201 9.71 -1.56 11.34
N GLU A 202 9.22 -1.86 10.15
CA GLU A 202 8.90 -0.84 9.15
C GLU A 202 7.63 -0.07 9.52
N ALA A 203 6.58 -0.80 9.93
CA ALA A 203 5.34 -0.19 10.38
C ALA A 203 5.56 0.73 11.60
N GLU A 204 6.38 0.30 12.57
CA GLU A 204 6.73 1.12 13.75
C GLU A 204 7.45 2.41 13.39
N LYS A 205 8.35 2.37 12.40
CA LYS A 205 9.17 3.53 12.02
C LYS A 205 8.43 4.53 11.14
N LEU A 206 7.57 4.05 10.25
CA LEU A 206 7.01 4.86 9.18
C LEU A 206 5.57 5.30 9.44
N CYS A 207 4.75 4.42 10.04
CA CYS A 207 3.31 4.62 10.05
C CYS A 207 2.86 5.51 11.21
N ASP A 208 1.98 6.46 10.91
CA ASP A 208 1.32 7.28 11.92
C ASP A 208 0.19 6.49 12.60
N ARG A 209 -0.54 5.70 11.82
CA ARG A 209 -1.54 4.75 12.29
C ARG A 209 -1.34 3.40 11.61
N ILE A 210 -1.63 2.33 12.34
CA ILE A 210 -1.42 0.95 11.90
C ILE A 210 -2.74 0.19 12.02
N ALA A 211 -3.23 -0.35 10.91
CA ALA A 211 -4.31 -1.32 10.90
C ALA A 211 -3.74 -2.74 10.82
N ILE A 212 -4.05 -3.56 11.82
CA ILE A 212 -3.68 -4.98 11.85
C ILE A 212 -4.76 -5.76 11.11
N ILE A 213 -4.39 -6.30 9.94
CA ILE A 213 -5.29 -7.10 9.10
C ILE A 213 -4.93 -8.58 9.18
N HIS A 214 -5.94 -9.43 9.40
CA HIS A 214 -5.80 -10.87 9.41
C HIS A 214 -7.06 -11.52 8.82
N ARG A 215 -6.89 -12.50 7.92
CA ARG A 215 -8.00 -13.22 7.24
C ARG A 215 -9.05 -12.28 6.64
N GLY A 216 -8.60 -11.22 5.99
CA GLY A 216 -9.48 -10.26 5.32
C GLY A 216 -10.13 -9.22 6.22
N LYS A 217 -9.94 -9.24 7.54
CA LYS A 217 -10.53 -8.31 8.51
C LYS A 217 -9.48 -7.45 9.19
N ILE A 218 -9.84 -6.18 9.48
CA ILE A 218 -9.07 -5.34 10.38
C ILE A 218 -9.53 -5.64 11.81
N HIS A 219 -8.60 -6.09 12.66
CA HIS A 219 -8.86 -6.43 14.05
C HIS A 219 -8.46 -5.33 15.04
N ALA A 220 -7.51 -4.47 14.65
CA ALA A 220 -7.13 -3.29 15.42
C ALA A 220 -6.65 -2.20 14.45
N CYS A 221 -6.90 -0.93 14.78
CA CYS A 221 -6.46 0.21 13.99
C CYS A 221 -6.28 1.41 14.90
N ASP A 222 -5.03 1.81 15.15
CA ASP A 222 -4.70 2.99 15.96
C ASP A 222 -3.25 3.43 15.70
N THR A 223 -2.81 4.51 16.35
CA THR A 223 -1.39 4.84 16.50
C THR A 223 -0.65 3.72 17.25
N LEU A 224 0.66 3.64 17.09
CA LEU A 224 1.45 2.65 17.85
C LEU A 224 1.25 2.80 19.37
N ALA A 225 1.16 4.04 19.87
CA ALA A 225 0.88 4.31 21.28
C ALA A 225 -0.51 3.80 21.71
N GLY A 226 -1.53 4.00 20.88
CA GLY A 226 -2.89 3.49 21.12
C GLY A 226 -2.94 1.96 21.16
N LEU A 227 -2.28 1.31 20.19
CA LEU A 227 -2.17 -0.16 20.15
C LEU A 227 -1.45 -0.73 21.38
N ARG A 228 -0.37 -0.08 21.84
CA ARG A 228 0.32 -0.42 23.08
C ARG A 228 -0.58 -0.30 24.29
N ALA A 229 -1.31 0.80 24.41
CA ALA A 229 -2.23 1.03 25.52
C ALA A 229 -3.38 0.00 25.53
N ALA A 230 -3.95 -0.32 24.38
CA ALA A 230 -5.08 -1.25 24.27
C ALA A 230 -4.67 -2.70 24.58
N THR A 231 -3.43 -3.08 24.23
CA THR A 231 -2.97 -4.48 24.39
C THR A 231 -2.10 -4.71 25.62
N GLY A 232 -1.52 -3.67 26.21
CA GLY A 232 -0.52 -3.78 27.28
C GLY A 232 0.82 -4.37 26.80
N GLN A 233 1.04 -4.46 25.48
CA GLN A 233 2.29 -4.96 24.89
C GLN A 233 3.15 -3.80 24.42
N HIS A 234 4.49 -3.97 24.48
CA HIS A 234 5.43 -2.93 24.08
C HIS A 234 5.86 -3.05 22.62
N TYR A 235 6.14 -4.27 22.16
CA TYR A 235 6.61 -4.54 20.80
C TYR A 235 5.44 -4.82 19.85
N LEU A 236 5.53 -4.34 18.62
CA LEU A 236 4.45 -4.51 17.62
C LEU A 236 4.24 -5.98 17.25
N GLU A 237 5.29 -6.82 17.33
CA GLU A 237 5.22 -8.26 17.17
C GLU A 237 4.27 -8.91 18.20
N ASP A 238 4.40 -8.54 19.47
CA ASP A 238 3.57 -9.07 20.56
C ASP A 238 2.13 -8.55 20.46
N ILE A 239 1.97 -7.28 20.08
CA ILE A 239 0.66 -6.67 19.78
C ILE A 239 -0.03 -7.46 18.67
N PHE A 240 0.67 -7.71 17.57
CA PHE A 240 0.14 -8.47 16.43
C PHE A 240 -0.30 -9.86 16.83
N VAL A 241 0.56 -10.60 17.55
CA VAL A 241 0.25 -11.97 18.02
C VAL A 241 -0.97 -11.97 18.94
N ARG A 242 -1.07 -11.01 19.86
CA ARG A 242 -2.21 -10.89 20.79
C ARG A 242 -3.50 -10.60 20.03
N VAL A 243 -3.52 -9.57 19.18
CA VAL A 243 -4.70 -9.18 18.37
C VAL A 243 -5.20 -10.34 17.51
N VAL A 244 -4.29 -11.09 16.87
CA VAL A 244 -4.65 -12.24 16.04
C VAL A 244 -5.17 -13.42 16.87
N ARG A 245 -4.60 -13.68 18.05
CA ARG A 245 -5.10 -14.75 18.96
C ARG A 245 -6.47 -14.42 19.54
N ASP A 246 -6.68 -13.19 19.98
CA ASP A 246 -7.95 -12.76 20.56
C ASP A 246 -9.06 -12.86 19.51
N SER A 247 -8.78 -12.48 18.25
CA SER A 247 -9.73 -12.63 17.13
C SER A 247 -10.07 -14.09 16.78
N ALA A 248 -9.13 -15.02 16.95
CA ALA A 248 -9.36 -16.44 16.73
C ALA A 248 -10.25 -17.06 17.83
N ALA A 249 -10.12 -16.58 19.08
CA ALA A 249 -10.95 -17.01 20.20
C ALA A 249 -12.42 -16.57 20.06
N GLU A 250 -12.67 -15.39 19.51
CA GLU A 250 -14.02 -14.90 19.23
C GLU A 250 -14.72 -15.70 18.12
N THR A 251 -13.96 -16.25 17.17
CA THR A 251 -14.50 -17.02 16.02
C THR A 251 -14.81 -18.48 16.39
N HIS A 252 -14.18 -19.03 17.46
CA HIS A 252 -14.43 -20.37 17.99
C HIS A 252 -14.60 -20.31 19.51
N PRO A 253 -15.80 -19.97 20.04
CA PRO A 253 -16.08 -20.17 21.43
C PRO A 253 -15.98 -21.69 21.70
N GLN A 254 -14.93 -22.09 22.42
CA GLN A 254 -14.78 -23.50 22.88
C GLN A 254 -16.05 -23.91 23.63
N VAL A 255 -16.76 -24.85 23.06
CA VAL A 255 -17.74 -25.66 23.81
C VAL A 255 -16.94 -26.47 24.83
N LEU A 256 -16.72 -25.90 26.00
CA LEU A 256 -16.30 -26.65 27.18
C LEU A 256 -17.48 -27.58 27.54
N ALA A 257 -17.44 -28.82 27.06
CA ALA A 257 -18.28 -29.86 27.57
C ALA A 257 -17.93 -30.07 29.05
N PRO A 258 -18.92 -30.06 29.97
CA PRO A 258 -18.64 -30.36 31.36
C PRO A 258 -18.15 -31.83 31.47
N ALA A 259 -17.00 -32.03 32.13
CA ALA A 259 -16.55 -33.32 32.54
C ALA A 259 -17.60 -33.88 33.51
N THR A 260 -18.37 -34.84 33.07
CA THR A 260 -19.22 -35.66 33.94
C THR A 260 -18.34 -36.64 34.67
N SER A 261 -18.43 -36.59 35.98
CA SER A 261 -17.87 -37.46 37.01
C SER A 261 -18.25 -38.93 36.83
#